data_2be8d4f3ef6814312e8493983e00c6c6
#
_entry.id   2be8d4f3ef6814312e8493983e00c6c6
#
_cell.length_a   1.000
_cell.length_b   1.000
_cell.length_c   1.000
_cell.angle_alpha   90.00
_cell.angle_beta   90.00
_cell.angle_gamma   90.00
#
_symmetry.space_group_name_H-M   'P 1'
#
loop_
_entity.id
_entity.type
_entity.pdbx_description
1 polymer ?
#
loop_
_entity_poly.entity_id
_entity_poly.type
_entity_poly.pdbx_seq_one_letter_code
_entity_poly.pdbx_strand_id
1 'polypeptide(L)'
;EVIDATAPDELGAAIAPMVTEPWDMNDLMYQIAGFTGDIAELTEHIAQSMESDIREASAGHDSPIKAALWSLSQSRKPASILGAEGRYTRESRTGRYAQFMSFGQMVGSGPPLFRVRQLLALVDAHLVHFLGDHPTLAIESDHYTLTSGPRSASAPTLVDAFMHKPDIRVAGDPLTRGLAEGGRVRPFADHGQDTGSPETDGATRRTVHPDGSLDERLHIVGI
;
A
#
# COMPACT_ATOMS: atom_id res chain seq x y z
N GLU A 1 -21.30 -17.45 16.88
CA GLU A 1 -20.43 -17.69 18.06
C GLU A 1 -19.04 -17.06 17.86
N VAL A 2 -18.42 -17.21 16.70
CA VAL A 2 -17.12 -16.56 16.39
C VAL A 2 -17.23 -15.04 16.36
N ILE A 3 -18.38 -14.50 16.00
CA ILE A 3 -18.65 -13.06 15.89
C ILE A 3 -18.74 -12.39 17.27
N ASP A 4 -19.05 -13.16 18.30
CA ASP A 4 -19.15 -12.65 19.69
C ASP A 4 -17.79 -12.54 20.40
N ALA A 5 -16.71 -13.07 19.82
CA ALA A 5 -15.38 -12.90 20.35
C ALA A 5 -14.95 -11.42 20.31
N THR A 6 -14.66 -10.84 21.45
CA THR A 6 -14.38 -9.41 21.59
C THR A 6 -12.89 -9.06 21.54
N ALA A 7 -12.02 -10.02 21.84
CA ALA A 7 -10.57 -9.85 21.83
C ALA A 7 -9.93 -10.61 20.66
N PRO A 8 -8.87 -10.06 20.02
CA PRO A 8 -8.15 -10.74 18.92
C PRO A 8 -7.66 -12.15 19.29
N ASP A 9 -7.19 -12.33 20.53
CA ASP A 9 -6.69 -13.62 21.01
C ASP A 9 -7.83 -14.64 21.20
N GLU A 10 -9.01 -14.19 21.66
CA GLU A 10 -10.21 -15.04 21.78
C GLU A 10 -10.71 -15.45 20.39
N LEU A 11 -10.70 -14.53 19.42
CA LEU A 11 -11.05 -14.83 18.04
C LEU A 11 -10.09 -15.85 17.43
N GLY A 12 -8.78 -15.65 17.61
CA GLY A 12 -7.75 -16.58 17.17
C GLY A 12 -7.96 -17.98 17.75
N ALA A 13 -8.23 -18.10 19.06
CA ALA A 13 -8.52 -19.36 19.71
C ALA A 13 -9.80 -20.03 19.19
N ALA A 14 -10.84 -19.24 18.89
CA ALA A 14 -12.12 -19.76 18.38
C ALA A 14 -12.01 -20.32 16.94
N ILE A 15 -11.18 -19.73 16.09
CA ILE A 15 -11.02 -20.19 14.70
C ILE A 15 -9.92 -21.25 14.52
N ALA A 16 -8.94 -21.33 15.45
CA ALA A 16 -7.82 -22.27 15.34
C ALA A 16 -8.24 -23.74 15.05
N PRO A 17 -9.31 -24.30 15.65
CA PRO A 17 -9.77 -25.65 15.31
C PRO A 17 -10.36 -25.79 13.90
N MET A 18 -10.68 -24.68 13.23
CA MET A 18 -11.26 -24.66 11.89
C MET A 18 -10.19 -24.53 10.79
N VAL A 19 -8.95 -24.22 11.16
CA VAL A 19 -7.84 -24.01 10.25
C VAL A 19 -7.04 -25.30 10.12
N THR A 20 -6.94 -25.82 8.92
CA THR A 20 -6.19 -27.06 8.65
C THR A 20 -4.69 -26.85 8.53
N GLU A 21 -4.28 -25.63 8.15
CA GLU A 21 -2.87 -25.24 8.03
C GLU A 21 -2.63 -23.92 8.76
N PRO A 22 -1.52 -23.80 9.50
CA PRO A 22 -1.13 -22.53 10.11
C PRO A 22 -0.97 -21.44 9.04
N TRP A 23 -1.58 -20.29 9.28
CA TRP A 23 -1.43 -19.14 8.40
C TRP A 23 -0.88 -17.96 9.19
N ASP A 24 0.29 -17.45 8.77
CA ASP A 24 0.89 -16.26 9.35
C ASP A 24 0.75 -15.08 8.38
N MET A 25 0.10 -14.03 8.86
CA MET A 25 -0.04 -12.78 8.13
C MET A 25 1.33 -12.15 7.83
N ASN A 26 2.31 -12.29 8.72
CA ASN A 26 3.62 -11.71 8.53
C ASN A 26 4.39 -12.39 7.40
N ASP A 27 4.28 -13.70 7.26
CA ASP A 27 4.89 -14.44 6.15
C ASP A 27 4.34 -13.97 4.80
N LEU A 28 3.05 -13.65 4.76
CA LEU A 28 2.43 -13.12 3.55
C LEU A 28 2.82 -11.66 3.27
N MET A 29 2.95 -10.83 4.31
CA MET A 29 3.27 -9.41 4.17
C MET A 29 4.76 -9.16 3.90
N TYR A 30 5.62 -10.01 4.44
CA TYR A 30 7.07 -9.79 4.48
C TYR A 30 7.82 -10.99 3.91
N GLN A 31 7.41 -11.49 2.75
CA GLN A 31 7.89 -12.71 2.11
C GLN A 31 9.42 -12.77 1.93
N ILE A 32 10.08 -11.63 1.87
CA ILE A 32 11.53 -11.51 1.72
C ILE A 32 12.23 -10.99 2.97
N ALA A 33 11.51 -10.87 4.10
CA ALA A 33 12.12 -10.43 5.36
C ALA A 33 13.23 -11.38 5.80
N GLY A 34 14.40 -10.84 6.08
CA GLY A 34 15.56 -11.63 6.50
C GLY A 34 16.23 -12.44 5.38
N PHE A 35 15.83 -12.29 4.12
CA PHE A 35 16.48 -12.96 3.01
C PHE A 35 17.89 -12.41 2.78
N THR A 36 18.89 -13.31 2.81
CA THR A 36 20.33 -12.93 2.76
C THR A 36 21.01 -13.31 1.44
N GLY A 37 20.33 -14.02 0.53
CA GLY A 37 20.86 -14.43 -0.76
C GLY A 37 21.20 -13.27 -1.70
N ASP A 38 21.90 -13.59 -2.78
CA ASP A 38 22.21 -12.64 -3.86
C ASP A 38 20.98 -12.29 -4.73
N ILE A 39 21.18 -11.52 -5.81
CA ILE A 39 20.10 -11.09 -6.71
C ILE A 39 19.47 -12.29 -7.44
N ALA A 40 20.28 -13.28 -7.85
CA ALA A 40 19.78 -14.44 -8.57
C ALA A 40 18.94 -15.33 -7.64
N GLU A 41 19.45 -15.60 -6.44
CA GLU A 41 18.76 -16.40 -5.42
C GLU A 41 17.45 -15.71 -4.96
N LEU A 42 17.46 -14.38 -4.79
CA LEU A 42 16.24 -13.63 -4.48
C LEU A 42 15.23 -13.69 -5.62
N THR A 43 15.70 -13.56 -6.86
CA THR A 43 14.85 -13.62 -8.05
C THR A 43 14.16 -14.98 -8.17
N GLU A 44 14.91 -16.06 -7.97
CA GLU A 44 14.38 -17.41 -7.93
C GLU A 44 13.35 -17.61 -6.80
N HIS A 45 13.66 -17.14 -5.61
CA HIS A 45 12.73 -17.20 -4.47
C HIS A 45 11.39 -16.49 -4.76
N ILE A 46 11.45 -15.29 -5.37
CA ILE A 46 10.26 -14.55 -5.76
C ILE A 46 9.51 -15.26 -6.91
N ALA A 47 10.22 -15.84 -7.87
CA ALA A 47 9.60 -16.61 -8.96
C ALA A 47 8.77 -17.78 -8.41
N GLN A 48 9.30 -18.54 -7.45
CA GLN A 48 8.56 -19.63 -6.80
C GLN A 48 7.30 -19.14 -6.07
N SER A 49 7.39 -17.97 -5.41
CA SER A 49 6.21 -17.33 -4.79
C SER A 49 5.17 -16.92 -5.84
N MET A 50 5.62 -16.37 -6.99
CA MET A 50 4.74 -16.03 -8.11
C MET A 50 4.05 -17.26 -8.72
N GLU A 51 4.75 -18.37 -8.88
CA GLU A 51 4.15 -19.63 -9.33
C GLU A 51 3.06 -20.12 -8.38
N SER A 52 3.32 -20.06 -7.07
CA SER A 52 2.32 -20.41 -6.07
C SER A 52 1.10 -19.50 -6.16
N ASP A 53 1.31 -18.18 -6.27
CA ASP A 53 0.22 -17.22 -6.43
C ASP A 53 -0.59 -17.42 -7.71
N ILE A 54 0.06 -17.78 -8.82
CA ILE A 54 -0.59 -18.13 -10.09
C ILE A 54 -1.48 -19.37 -9.92
N ARG A 55 -1.02 -20.40 -9.20
CA ARG A 55 -1.83 -21.61 -8.93
C ARG A 55 -3.09 -21.25 -8.14
N GLU A 56 -2.92 -20.51 -7.04
CA GLU A 56 -4.02 -20.07 -6.19
C GLU A 56 -5.01 -19.17 -6.95
N ALA A 57 -4.50 -18.22 -7.72
CA ALA A 57 -5.34 -17.33 -8.53
C ALA A 57 -6.09 -18.10 -9.65
N SER A 58 -5.49 -19.17 -10.20
CA SER A 58 -6.14 -20.02 -11.20
C SER A 58 -7.25 -20.89 -10.62
N ALA A 59 -7.16 -21.25 -9.33
CA ALA A 59 -8.21 -21.96 -8.62
C ALA A 59 -9.46 -21.07 -8.35
N GLY A 60 -9.30 -19.74 -8.42
CA GLY A 60 -10.42 -18.81 -8.30
C GLY A 60 -11.14 -18.93 -6.97
N HIS A 61 -12.43 -19.26 -7.00
CA HIS A 61 -13.26 -19.40 -5.80
C HIS A 61 -12.90 -20.62 -4.94
N ASP A 62 -12.18 -21.57 -5.49
CA ASP A 62 -11.76 -22.78 -4.77
C ASP A 62 -10.47 -22.56 -3.97
N SER A 63 -9.85 -21.38 -4.07
CA SER A 63 -8.67 -21.02 -3.28
C SER A 63 -9.06 -20.39 -1.94
N PRO A 64 -8.81 -21.06 -0.80
CA PRO A 64 -9.08 -20.48 0.51
C PRO A 64 -8.24 -19.23 0.79
N ILE A 65 -6.97 -19.23 0.36
CA ILE A 65 -6.08 -18.07 0.56
C ILE A 65 -6.57 -16.85 -0.23
N LYS A 66 -7.01 -17.02 -1.48
CA LYS A 66 -7.57 -15.90 -2.27
C LYS A 66 -8.88 -15.39 -1.66
N ALA A 67 -9.72 -16.25 -1.12
CA ALA A 67 -10.93 -15.86 -0.39
C ALA A 67 -10.60 -15.04 0.86
N ALA A 68 -9.60 -15.45 1.65
CA ALA A 68 -9.14 -14.72 2.83
C ALA A 68 -8.57 -13.33 2.44
N LEU A 69 -7.70 -13.26 1.43
CA LEU A 69 -7.13 -12.01 0.94
C LEU A 69 -8.20 -11.06 0.41
N TRP A 70 -9.17 -11.59 -0.32
CA TRP A 70 -10.29 -10.80 -0.83
C TRP A 70 -11.14 -10.23 0.31
N SER A 71 -11.41 -11.01 1.37
CA SER A 71 -12.12 -10.54 2.56
C SER A 71 -11.39 -9.40 3.26
N LEU A 72 -10.06 -9.48 3.39
CA LEU A 72 -9.23 -8.39 3.91
C LEU A 72 -9.33 -7.13 3.04
N SER A 73 -9.27 -7.27 1.74
CA SER A 73 -9.43 -6.14 0.82
C SER A 73 -10.81 -5.48 0.97
N GLN A 74 -11.88 -6.25 1.08
CA GLN A 74 -13.25 -5.73 1.26
C GLN A 74 -13.44 -5.04 2.62
N SER A 75 -12.73 -5.47 3.66
CA SER A 75 -12.79 -4.88 5.00
C SER A 75 -12.21 -3.44 5.06
N ARG A 76 -11.48 -3.00 4.05
CA ARG A 76 -10.91 -1.63 3.99
C ARG A 76 -11.98 -0.55 3.99
N LYS A 77 -13.05 -0.72 3.22
CA LYS A 77 -14.11 0.28 3.13
C LYS A 77 -14.84 0.48 4.46
N PRO A 78 -15.32 -0.56 5.15
CA PRO A 78 -15.87 -0.41 6.50
C PRO A 78 -14.89 0.23 7.49
N ALA A 79 -13.63 -0.20 7.48
CA ALA A 79 -12.61 0.37 8.36
C ALA A 79 -12.37 1.87 8.08
N SER A 80 -12.37 2.28 6.80
CA SER A 80 -12.25 3.68 6.43
C SER A 80 -13.44 4.51 6.90
N ILE A 81 -14.66 3.99 6.76
CA ILE A 81 -15.90 4.65 7.24
C ILE A 81 -15.87 4.81 8.76
N LEU A 82 -15.46 3.76 9.50
CA LEU A 82 -15.34 3.81 10.95
C LEU A 82 -14.32 4.85 11.44
N GLY A 83 -13.22 5.02 10.72
CA GLY A 83 -12.16 5.97 11.07
C GLY A 83 -12.30 7.36 10.45
N ALA A 84 -13.37 7.62 9.70
CA ALA A 84 -13.62 8.93 9.12
C ALA A 84 -13.81 10.02 10.21
N GLU A 85 -13.53 11.27 9.87
CA GLU A 85 -13.73 12.43 10.74
C GLU A 85 -12.92 12.38 12.06
N GLY A 86 -11.72 11.78 12.02
CA GLY A 86 -10.84 11.72 13.18
C GLY A 86 -11.25 10.75 14.28
N ARG A 87 -12.13 9.76 13.99
CA ARG A 87 -12.59 8.78 14.98
C ARG A 87 -11.53 7.78 15.44
N TYR A 88 -10.48 7.56 14.64
CA TYR A 88 -9.32 6.81 15.12
C TYR A 88 -8.33 7.73 15.82
N THR A 89 -7.71 7.23 16.88
CA THR A 89 -6.58 7.92 17.49
C THR A 89 -5.44 8.06 16.46
N ARG A 90 -4.62 9.10 16.63
CA ARG A 90 -3.44 9.29 15.77
C ARG A 90 -2.53 8.06 15.75
N GLU A 91 -2.26 7.46 16.90
CA GLU A 91 -1.44 6.26 17.01
C GLU A 91 -2.01 5.12 16.16
N SER A 92 -3.32 4.87 16.26
CA SER A 92 -3.98 3.86 15.42
C SER A 92 -3.87 4.21 13.94
N ARG A 93 -4.12 5.47 13.58
CA ARG A 93 -4.14 5.94 12.18
C ARG A 93 -2.76 5.84 11.51
N THR A 94 -1.69 6.21 12.22
CA THR A 94 -0.32 6.15 11.68
C THR A 94 0.34 4.77 11.83
N GLY A 95 -0.19 3.93 12.70
CA GLY A 95 0.30 2.58 12.97
C GLY A 95 -0.56 1.49 12.32
N ARG A 96 -1.32 0.78 13.14
CA ARG A 96 -2.06 -0.43 12.72
C ARG A 96 -3.07 -0.19 11.59
N TYR A 97 -3.77 0.93 11.61
CA TYR A 97 -4.70 1.26 10.52
C TYR A 97 -3.96 1.51 9.20
N ALA A 98 -2.86 2.26 9.23
CA ALA A 98 -2.04 2.50 8.04
C ALA A 98 -1.48 1.17 7.47
N GLN A 99 -0.99 0.29 8.34
CA GLN A 99 -0.52 -1.05 7.96
C GLN A 99 -1.64 -1.89 7.33
N PHE A 100 -2.82 -1.94 7.96
CA PHE A 100 -3.98 -2.64 7.45
C PHE A 100 -4.43 -2.11 6.08
N MET A 101 -4.49 -0.79 5.91
CA MET A 101 -4.87 -0.15 4.64
C MET A 101 -3.85 -0.43 3.54
N SER A 102 -2.56 -0.35 3.86
CA SER A 102 -1.47 -0.65 2.92
C SER A 102 -1.52 -2.12 2.45
N PHE A 103 -1.67 -3.04 3.39
CA PHE A 103 -1.79 -4.46 3.08
C PHE A 103 -3.04 -4.77 2.26
N GLY A 104 -4.20 -4.27 2.69
CA GLY A 104 -5.46 -4.45 1.97
C GLY A 104 -5.43 -3.83 0.55
N GLN A 105 -4.66 -2.76 0.34
CA GLN A 105 -4.39 -2.21 -0.98
C GLN A 105 -3.56 -3.16 -1.83
N MET A 106 -2.47 -3.68 -1.28
CA MET A 106 -1.60 -4.63 -1.96
C MET A 106 -2.36 -5.87 -2.46
N VAL A 107 -3.16 -6.47 -1.59
CA VAL A 107 -3.90 -7.70 -1.93
C VAL A 107 -5.14 -7.45 -2.81
N GLY A 108 -5.67 -6.23 -2.82
CA GLY A 108 -6.87 -5.87 -3.58
C GLY A 108 -6.60 -5.19 -4.93
N SER A 109 -5.36 -4.80 -5.20
CA SER A 109 -4.99 -4.01 -6.38
C SER A 109 -3.83 -4.61 -7.17
N GLY A 110 -3.56 -5.90 -7.01
CA GLY A 110 -2.51 -6.60 -7.72
C GLY A 110 -2.76 -6.68 -9.24
N PRO A 111 -1.72 -6.96 -10.02
CA PRO A 111 -1.85 -7.12 -11.47
C PRO A 111 -2.74 -8.31 -11.83
N PRO A 112 -3.45 -8.28 -12.97
CA PRO A 112 -4.21 -9.42 -13.45
C PRO A 112 -3.33 -10.64 -13.66
N LEU A 113 -3.89 -11.85 -13.49
CA LEU A 113 -3.19 -13.13 -13.58
C LEU A 113 -2.31 -13.26 -14.83
N PHE A 114 -2.80 -12.81 -15.98
CA PHE A 114 -2.02 -12.89 -17.22
C PHE A 114 -0.76 -12.02 -17.20
N ARG A 115 -0.78 -10.90 -16.47
CA ARG A 115 0.40 -10.04 -16.29
C ARG A 115 1.44 -10.67 -15.37
N VAL A 116 0.98 -11.35 -14.32
CA VAL A 116 1.90 -12.10 -13.45
C VAL A 116 2.59 -13.22 -14.23
N ARG A 117 1.84 -13.96 -15.09
CA ARG A 117 2.43 -14.96 -16.00
C ARG A 117 3.43 -14.37 -16.99
N GLN A 118 3.15 -13.18 -17.54
CA GLN A 118 4.10 -12.48 -18.41
C GLN A 118 5.36 -12.07 -17.67
N LEU A 119 5.22 -11.55 -16.43
CA LEU A 119 6.36 -11.19 -15.61
C LEU A 119 7.22 -12.43 -15.28
N LEU A 120 6.59 -13.53 -14.89
CA LEU A 120 7.29 -14.79 -14.61
C LEU A 120 8.08 -15.27 -15.85
N ALA A 121 7.48 -15.23 -17.02
CA ALA A 121 8.18 -15.60 -18.27
C ALA A 121 9.40 -14.69 -18.58
N LEU A 122 9.35 -13.42 -18.20
CA LEU A 122 10.50 -12.51 -18.31
C LEU A 122 11.58 -12.83 -17.27
N VAL A 123 11.20 -13.24 -16.07
CA VAL A 123 12.12 -13.72 -15.03
C VAL A 123 12.81 -15.01 -15.51
N ASP A 124 12.07 -15.98 -16.02
CA ASP A 124 12.60 -17.24 -16.57
C ASP A 124 13.57 -17.00 -17.73
N ALA A 125 13.32 -15.96 -18.51
CA ALA A 125 14.20 -15.54 -19.60
C ALA A 125 15.40 -14.70 -19.14
N HIS A 126 15.59 -14.50 -17.82
CA HIS A 126 16.64 -13.66 -17.22
C HIS A 126 16.63 -12.19 -17.68
N LEU A 127 15.45 -11.68 -18.07
CA LEU A 127 15.25 -10.27 -18.47
C LEU A 127 14.80 -9.38 -17.32
N VAL A 128 14.33 -9.98 -16.23
CA VAL A 128 13.90 -9.27 -15.00
C VAL A 128 14.56 -9.92 -13.80
N HIS A 129 15.10 -9.07 -12.93
CA HIS A 129 15.68 -9.44 -11.64
C HIS A 129 15.08 -8.60 -10.52
N PHE A 130 14.94 -9.18 -9.32
CA PHE A 130 14.49 -8.47 -8.14
C PHE A 130 15.66 -8.08 -7.25
N LEU A 131 15.69 -6.83 -6.82
CA LEU A 131 16.78 -6.31 -6.01
C LEU A 131 16.55 -6.47 -4.51
N GLY A 132 15.31 -6.38 -4.08
CA GLY A 132 14.93 -6.48 -2.67
C GLY A 132 14.01 -5.35 -2.20
N ASP A 133 13.85 -5.27 -0.89
CA ASP A 133 13.03 -4.27 -0.21
C ASP A 133 13.83 -3.01 0.14
N HIS A 134 13.11 -1.94 0.43
CA HIS A 134 13.68 -0.65 0.89
C HIS A 134 14.93 -0.19 0.15
N PRO A 135 14.92 -0.17 -1.20
CA PRO A 135 16.11 0.22 -1.96
C PRO A 135 16.43 1.70 -1.72
N THR A 136 17.72 1.98 -1.62
CA THR A 136 18.24 3.36 -1.65
C THR A 136 18.75 3.68 -3.05
N LEU A 137 18.42 4.89 -3.53
CA LEU A 137 18.81 5.38 -4.84
C LEU A 137 19.99 6.35 -4.70
N ALA A 138 21.08 6.06 -5.42
CA ALA A 138 22.14 7.02 -5.71
C ALA A 138 22.03 7.47 -7.17
N ILE A 139 22.13 8.79 -7.40
CA ILE A 139 22.09 9.40 -8.74
C ILE A 139 23.50 9.89 -9.05
N GLU A 140 24.09 9.32 -10.07
CA GLU A 140 25.42 9.67 -10.54
C GLU A 140 25.34 10.40 -11.90
N SER A 141 26.45 10.87 -12.42
CA SER A 141 26.42 11.75 -13.61
C SER A 141 25.85 11.06 -14.86
N ASP A 142 25.97 9.75 -14.97
CA ASP A 142 25.64 8.96 -16.16
C ASP A 142 24.82 7.69 -15.87
N HIS A 143 24.57 7.38 -14.60
CA HIS A 143 23.78 6.22 -14.21
C HIS A 143 23.08 6.38 -12.86
N TYR A 144 22.17 5.47 -12.60
CA TYR A 144 21.44 5.30 -11.35
C TYR A 144 21.90 4.02 -10.68
N THR A 145 22.17 4.07 -9.37
CA THR A 145 22.50 2.89 -8.59
C THR A 145 21.45 2.69 -7.50
N LEU A 146 20.86 1.51 -7.47
CA LEU A 146 19.95 1.07 -6.43
C LEU A 146 20.62 0.02 -5.56
N THR A 147 20.52 0.17 -4.23
CA THR A 147 21.08 -0.76 -3.25
C THR A 147 20.02 -1.19 -2.25
N SER A 148 19.87 -2.49 -2.02
CA SER A 148 19.00 -3.10 -1.02
C SER A 148 19.76 -4.15 -0.21
N GLY A 149 20.10 -3.83 1.03
CA GLY A 149 20.98 -4.66 1.85
C GLY A 149 22.32 -4.92 1.15
N PRO A 150 22.73 -6.19 0.94
CA PRO A 150 23.97 -6.52 0.26
C PRO A 150 23.90 -6.48 -1.27
N ARG A 151 22.72 -6.26 -1.85
CA ARG A 151 22.47 -6.32 -3.29
C ARG A 151 22.51 -4.92 -3.89
N SER A 152 23.10 -4.78 -5.07
CA SER A 152 23.20 -3.52 -5.81
C SER A 152 23.04 -3.75 -7.30
N ALA A 153 22.42 -2.81 -7.98
CA ALA A 153 22.29 -2.79 -9.44
C ALA A 153 22.39 -1.36 -9.96
N SER A 154 23.02 -1.20 -11.12
CA SER A 154 23.18 0.10 -11.79
C SER A 154 22.63 0.06 -13.20
N ALA A 155 22.01 1.17 -13.64
CA ALA A 155 21.45 1.30 -14.98
C ALA A 155 21.52 2.77 -15.45
N PRO A 156 21.60 3.01 -16.77
CA PRO A 156 21.58 4.36 -17.32
C PRO A 156 20.19 4.98 -17.35
N THR A 157 19.16 4.17 -17.07
CA THR A 157 17.75 4.63 -17.09
C THR A 157 17.04 4.18 -15.82
N LEU A 158 16.27 5.09 -15.23
CA LEU A 158 15.39 4.82 -14.10
C LEU A 158 13.94 5.07 -14.52
N VAL A 159 13.06 4.13 -14.18
CA VAL A 159 11.61 4.34 -14.25
C VAL A 159 11.08 4.44 -12.82
N ASP A 160 10.69 5.64 -12.41
CA ASP A 160 10.02 5.85 -11.12
C ASP A 160 8.53 5.53 -11.28
N ALA A 161 8.16 4.32 -10.84
CA ALA A 161 6.77 3.86 -10.79
C ALA A 161 6.19 3.91 -9.36
N PHE A 162 6.85 4.65 -8.47
CA PHE A 162 6.42 4.78 -7.09
C PHE A 162 5.25 5.77 -6.98
N MET A 163 4.20 5.38 -6.29
CA MET A 163 3.07 6.27 -6.04
C MET A 163 3.38 7.15 -4.81
N HIS A 164 3.87 8.36 -5.06
CA HIS A 164 4.14 9.33 -4.00
C HIS A 164 2.84 9.77 -3.33
N LYS A 165 2.87 9.91 -2.01
CA LYS A 165 1.71 10.46 -1.28
C LYS A 165 1.52 11.91 -1.70
N PRO A 166 0.30 12.32 -2.14
CA PRO A 166 0.04 13.70 -2.45
C PRO A 166 0.18 14.55 -1.18
N ASP A 167 0.90 15.67 -1.31
CA ASP A 167 1.08 16.63 -0.22
C ASP A 167 1.05 18.05 -0.77
N ILE A 168 -0.02 18.78 -0.45
CA ILE A 168 -0.21 20.15 -0.94
C ILE A 168 0.84 21.12 -0.43
N ARG A 169 1.55 20.80 0.66
CA ARG A 169 2.58 21.65 1.26
C ARG A 169 3.88 21.67 0.46
N VAL A 170 4.11 20.62 -0.33
CA VAL A 170 5.35 20.40 -1.11
C VAL A 170 5.07 20.02 -2.57
N ALA A 171 3.86 20.29 -3.05
CA ALA A 171 3.46 19.93 -4.40
C ALA A 171 4.32 20.62 -5.46
N GLY A 172 4.85 19.84 -6.41
CA GLY A 172 5.65 20.33 -7.50
C GLY A 172 4.82 20.87 -8.68
N ASP A 173 3.56 20.45 -8.80
CA ASP A 173 2.71 20.89 -9.89
C ASP A 173 2.20 22.33 -9.69
N PRO A 174 2.13 23.13 -10.77
CA PRO A 174 1.77 24.55 -10.68
C PRO A 174 0.34 24.80 -10.16
N LEU A 175 -0.61 23.89 -10.43
CA LEU A 175 -2.00 24.05 -10.00
C LEU A 175 -2.11 23.91 -8.49
N THR A 176 -1.65 22.81 -7.92
CA THR A 176 -1.73 22.55 -6.47
C THR A 176 -0.97 23.61 -5.69
N ARG A 177 0.23 23.97 -6.16
CA ARG A 177 1.01 25.04 -5.55
C ARG A 177 0.29 26.40 -5.62
N GLY A 178 -0.26 26.76 -6.77
CA GLY A 178 -1.00 28.01 -6.92
C GLY A 178 -2.27 28.08 -6.06
N LEU A 179 -2.96 26.95 -5.82
CA LEU A 179 -4.10 26.89 -4.93
C LEU A 179 -3.68 27.07 -3.46
N ALA A 180 -2.57 26.46 -3.05
CA ALA A 180 -2.03 26.58 -1.70
C ALA A 180 -1.49 28.00 -1.42
N GLU A 181 -0.63 28.53 -2.30
CA GLU A 181 -0.07 29.89 -2.20
C GLU A 181 -1.16 30.97 -2.30
N GLY A 182 -2.18 30.73 -3.12
CA GLY A 182 -3.35 31.63 -3.25
C GLY A 182 -4.36 31.53 -2.09
N GLY A 183 -4.09 30.70 -1.08
CA GLY A 183 -4.95 30.55 0.09
C GLY A 183 -6.32 29.95 -0.20
N ARG A 184 -6.46 29.21 -1.30
CA ARG A 184 -7.72 28.54 -1.66
C ARG A 184 -7.88 27.15 -1.04
N VAL A 185 -6.81 26.61 -0.49
CA VAL A 185 -6.78 25.34 0.23
C VAL A 185 -5.87 25.48 1.45
N ARG A 186 -6.21 24.79 2.52
CA ARG A 186 -5.31 24.57 3.66
C ARG A 186 -5.12 23.06 3.88
N PRO A 187 -4.03 22.62 4.52
CA PRO A 187 -3.87 21.24 4.92
C PRO A 187 -4.97 20.82 5.91
N PHE A 188 -5.49 19.62 5.75
CA PHE A 188 -6.35 19.03 6.76
C PHE A 188 -5.52 18.71 8.01
N ALA A 189 -5.98 19.17 9.17
CA ALA A 189 -5.36 18.88 10.45
C ALA A 189 -6.03 17.68 11.13
N ASP A 190 -5.26 16.60 11.33
CA ASP A 190 -5.67 15.45 12.11
C ASP A 190 -5.11 15.56 13.52
N HIS A 191 -5.98 15.69 14.53
CA HIS A 191 -5.58 15.91 15.93
C HIS A 191 -4.58 17.08 16.10
N GLY A 192 -4.82 18.18 15.39
CA GLY A 192 -3.99 19.39 15.47
C GLY A 192 -2.66 19.32 14.73
N GLN A 193 -2.45 18.30 13.90
CA GLN A 193 -1.28 18.20 13.02
C GLN A 193 -1.68 18.15 11.56
N ASP A 194 -1.07 19.02 10.78
CA ASP A 194 -1.30 19.09 9.36
C ASP A 194 -0.94 17.76 8.67
N THR A 195 -1.85 17.32 7.81
CA THR A 195 -1.61 16.24 6.87
C THR A 195 -1.23 16.81 5.50
N GLY A 196 -0.83 15.96 4.57
CA GLY A 196 -0.59 16.40 3.20
C GLY A 196 -1.88 16.62 2.38
N SER A 197 -3.03 16.20 2.90
CA SER A 197 -4.31 16.30 2.18
C SER A 197 -4.92 17.69 2.32
N PRO A 198 -5.59 18.22 1.29
CA PRO A 198 -6.38 19.44 1.43
C PRO A 198 -7.60 19.21 2.32
N GLU A 199 -7.93 20.18 3.16
CA GLU A 199 -9.17 20.14 3.96
C GLU A 199 -10.38 20.42 3.09
N THR A 200 -11.42 19.61 3.28
CA THR A 200 -12.72 19.79 2.62
C THR A 200 -13.86 19.69 3.60
N ASP A 201 -14.91 20.46 3.38
CA ASP A 201 -16.17 20.31 4.08
C ASP A 201 -16.84 18.97 3.74
N GLY A 202 -17.23 18.24 4.78
CA GLY A 202 -17.75 16.88 4.65
C GLY A 202 -19.05 16.77 3.86
N ALA A 203 -19.89 17.81 3.87
CA ALA A 203 -21.17 17.80 3.19
C ALA A 203 -21.10 18.28 1.74
N THR A 204 -20.34 19.34 1.50
CA THR A 204 -20.28 20.00 0.20
C THR A 204 -19.07 19.63 -0.63
N ARG A 205 -18.03 19.07 -0.02
CA ARG A 205 -16.72 18.78 -0.64
C ARG A 205 -15.97 20.04 -1.09
N ARG A 206 -16.40 21.21 -0.62
CA ARG A 206 -15.72 22.48 -0.88
C ARG A 206 -14.43 22.57 -0.08
N THR A 207 -13.41 23.14 -0.67
CA THR A 207 -12.14 23.37 0.03
C THR A 207 -12.30 24.41 1.13
N VAL A 208 -11.46 24.29 2.15
CA VAL A 208 -11.41 25.20 3.29
C VAL A 208 -10.21 26.10 3.15
N HIS A 209 -10.42 27.42 3.27
CA HIS A 209 -9.38 28.43 3.26
C HIS A 209 -8.61 28.45 4.61
N PRO A 210 -7.43 29.09 4.70
CA PRO A 210 -6.70 29.22 5.94
C PRO A 210 -7.49 29.87 7.08
N ASP A 211 -8.41 30.79 6.78
CA ASP A 211 -9.30 31.45 7.75
C ASP A 211 -10.51 30.61 8.17
N GLY A 212 -10.68 29.41 7.61
CA GLY A 212 -11.79 28.49 7.89
C GLY A 212 -13.03 28.70 7.02
N SER A 213 -13.06 29.70 6.16
CA SER A 213 -14.17 29.88 5.20
C SER A 213 -14.13 28.83 4.09
N LEU A 214 -15.30 28.57 3.48
CA LEU A 214 -15.38 27.60 2.37
C LEU A 214 -15.20 28.32 1.03
N ASP A 215 -14.39 27.75 0.15
CA ASP A 215 -14.28 28.25 -1.22
C ASP A 215 -15.63 28.13 -1.95
N GLU A 216 -16.01 29.16 -2.67
CA GLU A 216 -17.33 29.22 -3.31
C GLU A 216 -17.47 28.28 -4.51
N ARG A 217 -16.34 27.93 -5.16
CA ARG A 217 -16.33 27.26 -6.47
C ARG A 217 -15.41 26.05 -6.57
N LEU A 218 -14.52 25.86 -5.60
CA LEU A 218 -13.55 24.77 -5.61
C LEU A 218 -14.04 23.58 -4.79
N HIS A 219 -14.25 22.46 -5.47
CA HIS A 219 -14.63 21.19 -4.87
C HIS A 219 -13.53 20.17 -5.15
N ILE A 220 -13.16 19.39 -4.15
CA ILE A 220 -12.27 18.25 -4.32
C ILE A 220 -13.10 16.99 -4.17
N VAL A 221 -13.07 16.20 -5.23
CA VAL A 221 -13.68 14.87 -5.29
C VAL A 221 -12.57 13.86 -5.50
N GLY A 222 -12.63 12.77 -4.76
CA GLY A 222 -11.63 11.72 -4.82
C GLY A 222 -12.11 10.49 -4.08
N ILE A 223 -11.28 9.48 -4.13
CA ILE A 223 -11.51 8.19 -3.49
C ILE A 223 -11.05 8.25 -2.04
#